data_a2d918812add7f934d1e063993b58a77
#
_entry.id   a2d918812add7f934d1e063993b58a77
#
_cell.length_a   1.000
_cell.length_b   1.000
_cell.length_c   1.000
_cell.angle_alpha   90.00
_cell.angle_beta   90.00
_cell.angle_gamma   90.00
#
_symmetry.space_group_name_H-M   'P 1'
#
loop_
_entity.id
_entity.type
_entity.pdbx_description
1 polymer ?
#
loop_
_entity_poly.entity_id
_entity_poly.type
_entity_poly.pdbx_seq_one_letter_code
_entity_poly.pdbx_strand_id
1 'polypeptide(L)'
;MHVPVLYDQVMAWLAPRAGERYIDGTLGGAGHARGILELSAPTGRLLGLDTDPAAVARAAELLAPFGARTILIQDTFVNLKRRAE
;
A
#
# COMPACT_ATOMS: atom_id res chain seq x y z
N MET A 1 -10.84 0.99 2.29
CA MET A 1 -11.29 2.38 2.35
C MET A 1 -10.36 3.27 1.54
N HIS A 2 -10.93 4.18 0.80
CA HIS A 2 -10.13 5.15 0.06
C HIS A 2 -9.89 6.36 0.91
N VAL A 3 -8.64 6.71 1.08
CA VAL A 3 -8.28 7.96 1.72
C VAL A 3 -7.53 8.77 0.68
N PRO A 4 -7.99 9.98 0.39
CA PRO A 4 -7.22 10.84 -0.51
C PRO A 4 -5.85 11.09 0.09
N VAL A 5 -4.81 10.74 -0.66
CA VAL A 5 -3.45 10.94 -0.22
C VAL A 5 -2.67 11.63 -1.33
N LEU A 6 -1.76 12.49 -0.93
CA LEU A 6 -0.88 13.15 -1.86
C LEU A 6 0.39 12.30 -2.04
N TYR A 7 0.95 12.38 -3.23
CA TYR A 7 2.16 11.63 -3.56
C TYR A 7 3.28 11.88 -2.54
N ASP A 8 3.47 13.15 -2.18
CA ASP A 8 4.53 13.49 -1.22
C ASP A 8 4.30 12.88 0.15
N GLN A 9 3.04 12.82 0.58
CA GLN A 9 2.69 12.18 1.85
C GLN A 9 3.01 10.69 1.82
N VAL A 10 2.70 10.02 0.71
CA VAL A 10 3.01 8.61 0.53
C VAL A 10 4.51 8.39 0.54
N MET A 11 5.26 9.21 -0.18
CA MET A 11 6.71 9.09 -0.22
C MET A 11 7.33 9.33 1.15
N ALA A 12 6.80 10.28 1.92
CA ALA A 12 7.25 10.51 3.28
C ALA A 12 6.97 9.30 4.18
N TRP A 13 5.80 8.68 4.02
CA TRP A 13 5.45 7.48 4.78
C TRP A 13 6.37 6.31 4.44
N LEU A 14 6.79 6.20 3.17
CA LEU A 14 7.71 5.18 2.71
C LEU A 14 9.18 5.55 2.93
N ALA A 15 9.45 6.70 3.55
CA ALA A 15 10.78 7.27 3.64
C ALA A 15 11.82 6.29 4.19
N PRO A 16 13.07 6.40 3.74
CA PRO A 16 14.12 5.43 4.05
C PRO A 16 14.72 5.63 5.43
N ARG A 17 13.94 5.52 6.48
CA ARG A 17 14.48 5.69 7.81
C ARG A 17 14.61 4.40 8.56
N ALA A 18 13.54 3.65 8.65
CA ALA A 18 13.53 2.43 9.43
C ALA A 18 12.59 1.45 8.75
N GLY A 19 12.96 0.19 8.78
CA GLY A 19 12.16 -0.85 8.19
C GLY A 19 12.25 -0.86 6.66
N GLU A 20 11.67 -1.86 6.08
CA GLU A 20 11.63 -2.04 4.65
C GLU A 20 10.35 -1.47 4.09
N ARG A 21 10.40 -1.03 2.85
CA ARG A 21 9.28 -0.37 2.19
C ARG A 21 9.01 -1.07 0.88
N TYR A 22 7.74 -1.35 0.64
CA TYR A 22 7.32 -2.10 -0.54
C TYR A 22 6.18 -1.41 -1.23
N ILE A 23 6.15 -1.52 -2.56
CA ILE A 23 5.03 -1.06 -3.37
C ILE A 23 4.52 -2.26 -4.15
N ASP A 24 3.23 -2.54 -3.99
CA ASP A 24 2.56 -3.60 -4.75
C ASP A 24 1.54 -2.94 -5.68
N GLY A 25 1.82 -2.97 -6.97
CA GLY A 25 1.02 -2.32 -7.99
C GLY A 25 -0.20 -3.12 -8.45
N THR A 26 -0.32 -4.36 -8.00
CA THR A 26 -1.48 -5.20 -8.34
C THR A 26 -1.82 -6.05 -7.13
N LEU A 27 -2.83 -5.63 -6.38
CA LEU A 27 -3.16 -6.30 -5.12
C LEU A 27 -3.76 -7.69 -5.32
N GLY A 28 -4.56 -7.86 -6.37
CA GLY A 28 -5.17 -9.16 -6.65
C GLY A 28 -5.88 -9.74 -5.44
N GLY A 29 -5.42 -10.90 -4.98
CA GLY A 29 -5.94 -11.54 -3.77
C GLY A 29 -5.28 -11.10 -2.49
N ALA A 30 -4.31 -10.19 -2.58
CA ALA A 30 -3.53 -9.67 -1.46
C ALA A 30 -2.67 -10.70 -0.73
N GLY A 31 -2.60 -11.93 -1.23
CA GLY A 31 -1.77 -12.97 -0.60
C GLY A 31 -0.29 -12.62 -0.63
N HIS A 32 0.17 -12.07 -1.76
CA HIS A 32 1.56 -11.66 -1.92
C HIS A 32 1.91 -10.51 -0.97
N ALA A 33 1.02 -9.50 -0.89
CA ALA A 33 1.21 -8.37 0.01
C ALA A 33 1.27 -8.83 1.47
N ARG A 34 0.39 -9.75 1.84
CA ARG A 34 0.39 -10.30 3.19
C ARG A 34 1.71 -11.00 3.51
N GLY A 35 2.23 -11.78 2.56
CA GLY A 35 3.51 -12.45 2.73
C GLY A 35 4.65 -11.47 2.96
N ILE A 36 4.68 -10.38 2.19
CA ILE A 36 5.68 -9.35 2.35
C ILE A 36 5.63 -8.75 3.76
N LEU A 37 4.41 -8.44 4.23
CA LEU A 37 4.24 -7.82 5.54
C LEU A 37 4.62 -8.78 6.67
N GLU A 38 4.32 -10.06 6.53
CA GLU A 38 4.70 -11.06 7.52
C GLU A 38 6.21 -11.22 7.59
N LEU A 39 6.87 -11.30 6.43
CA LEU A 39 8.31 -11.48 6.38
C LEU A 39 9.09 -10.25 6.81
N SER A 40 8.50 -9.08 6.68
CA SER A 40 9.15 -7.81 7.03
C SER A 40 8.72 -7.28 8.40
N ALA A 41 8.04 -8.11 9.19
CA ALA A 41 7.64 -7.72 10.54
C ALA A 41 8.86 -7.41 11.39
N PRO A 42 8.74 -6.49 12.36
CA PRO A 42 7.54 -5.74 12.71
C PRO A 42 7.41 -4.39 12.00
N THR A 43 8.41 -3.93 11.27
CA THR A 43 8.47 -2.56 10.79
C THR A 43 8.24 -2.38 9.31
N GLY A 44 8.18 -3.44 8.53
CA GLY A 44 7.97 -3.34 7.09
C GLY A 44 6.66 -2.64 6.73
N ARG A 45 6.69 -1.79 5.73
CA ARG A 45 5.55 -1.00 5.27
C ARG A 45 5.24 -1.30 3.82
N LEU A 46 3.96 -1.28 3.48
CA LEU A 46 3.53 -1.60 2.13
C LEU A 46 2.51 -0.57 1.63
N LEU A 47 2.76 -0.08 0.43
CA LEU A 47 1.77 0.68 -0.34
C LEU A 47 1.19 -0.25 -1.38
N GLY A 48 -0.09 -0.55 -1.26
CA GLY A 48 -0.79 -1.40 -2.21
C GLY A 48 -1.69 -0.58 -3.12
N LEU A 49 -1.61 -0.84 -4.42
CA LEU A 49 -2.43 -0.14 -5.40
C LEU A 49 -3.14 -1.13 -6.30
N ASP A 50 -4.34 -0.80 -6.68
CA ASP A 50 -5.07 -1.51 -7.72
C ASP A 50 -6.15 -0.60 -8.26
N THR A 51 -6.45 -0.72 -9.55
CA THR A 51 -7.53 0.05 -10.15
C THR A 51 -8.90 -0.58 -9.87
N ASP A 52 -8.93 -1.85 -9.50
CA ASP A 52 -10.16 -2.57 -9.22
C ASP A 52 -10.59 -2.33 -7.76
N PRO A 53 -11.75 -1.67 -7.54
CA PRO A 53 -12.21 -1.42 -6.19
C PRO A 53 -12.48 -2.70 -5.40
N ALA A 54 -12.84 -3.78 -6.07
CA ALA A 54 -13.07 -5.06 -5.39
C ALA A 54 -11.76 -5.63 -4.87
N ALA A 55 -10.66 -5.47 -5.62
CA ALA A 55 -9.34 -5.92 -5.17
C ALA A 55 -8.88 -5.11 -3.96
N VAL A 56 -9.10 -3.80 -3.98
CA VAL A 56 -8.74 -2.94 -2.84
C VAL A 56 -9.55 -3.33 -1.60
N ALA A 57 -10.84 -3.59 -1.77
CA ALA A 57 -11.70 -3.99 -0.65
C ALA A 57 -11.25 -5.32 -0.05
N ARG A 58 -10.93 -6.30 -0.88
CA ARG A 58 -10.44 -7.60 -0.39
C ARG A 58 -9.12 -7.44 0.35
N ALA A 59 -8.23 -6.62 -0.20
CA ALA A 59 -6.94 -6.35 0.45
C ALA A 59 -7.12 -5.68 1.80
N ALA A 60 -8.06 -4.73 1.90
CA ALA A 60 -8.33 -4.06 3.16
C ALA A 60 -8.73 -5.04 4.26
N GLU A 61 -9.54 -6.04 3.92
CA GLU A 61 -9.92 -7.07 4.89
C GLU A 61 -8.74 -7.96 5.28
N LEU A 62 -7.99 -8.44 4.28
CA LEU A 62 -6.88 -9.36 4.52
C LEU A 62 -5.73 -8.68 5.26
N LEU A 63 -5.50 -7.40 5.00
CA LEU A 63 -4.34 -6.69 5.55
C LEU A 63 -4.69 -5.85 6.78
N ALA A 64 -5.95 -5.89 7.23
CA ALA A 64 -6.38 -5.16 8.42
C ALA A 64 -5.49 -5.42 9.65
N PRO A 65 -5.04 -6.66 9.91
CA PRO A 65 -4.18 -6.90 11.07
C PRO A 65 -2.85 -6.15 11.06
N PHE A 66 -2.41 -5.69 9.90
CA PHE A 66 -1.12 -4.98 9.80
C PHE A 66 -1.25 -3.48 10.07
N GLY A 67 -2.47 -2.96 10.12
CA GLY A 67 -2.75 -1.60 10.59
C GLY A 67 -1.98 -0.53 9.82
N ALA A 68 -1.28 0.31 10.57
CA ALA A 68 -0.58 1.47 10.01
C ALA A 68 0.62 1.11 9.13
N ARG A 69 0.95 -0.17 9.03
CA ARG A 69 2.00 -0.63 8.13
C ARG A 69 1.54 -0.73 6.67
N THR A 70 0.27 -0.49 6.39
CA THR A 70 -0.28 -0.56 5.04
C THR A 70 -1.01 0.71 4.66
N ILE A 71 -0.85 1.11 3.40
CA ILE A 71 -1.70 2.12 2.75
C ILE A 71 -2.22 1.47 1.48
N LEU A 72 -3.54 1.51 1.29
CA LEU A 72 -4.19 0.93 0.11
C LEU A 72 -4.87 2.03 -0.70
N ILE A 73 -4.58 2.05 -1.99
CA ILE A 73 -5.08 3.10 -2.88
C ILE A 73 -5.68 2.46 -4.12
N GLN A 74 -6.88 2.93 -4.50
CA GLN A 74 -7.51 2.50 -5.74
C GLN A 74 -7.00 3.37 -6.89
N ASP A 75 -5.81 3.06 -7.39
CA ASP A 75 -5.22 3.77 -8.51
C ASP A 75 -3.92 3.06 -8.92
N THR A 76 -3.21 3.66 -9.86
CA THR A 76 -1.87 3.23 -10.22
C THR A 76 -0.85 4.19 -9.64
N PHE A 77 0.39 3.72 -9.49
CA PHE A 77 1.47 4.57 -9.01
C PHE A 77 1.72 5.73 -9.99
N VAL A 78 1.62 5.44 -11.28
CA VAL A 78 1.81 6.47 -12.32
C VAL A 78 0.78 7.58 -12.18
N ASN A 79 -0.49 7.21 -11.99
CA ASN A 79 -1.55 8.21 -11.81
C ASN A 79 -1.39 8.99 -10.53
N LEU A 80 -1.00 8.33 -9.45
CA LEU A 80 -0.75 8.99 -8.18
C LEU A 80 0.34 10.06 -8.34
N LYS A 81 1.42 9.71 -9.02
CA LYS A 81 2.52 10.63 -9.27
C LYS A 81 2.06 11.82 -10.12
N ARG A 82 1.26 11.58 -11.15
CA ARG A 82 0.74 12.64 -12.00
C ARG A 82 -0.10 13.65 -11.23
N ARG A 83 -0.91 13.17 -10.29
CA ARG A 83 -1.74 14.06 -9.49
C ARG A 83 -0.92 14.99 -8.61
N ALA A 84 0.27 14.58 -8.24
CA ALA A 84 1.17 15.36 -7.40
C ALA A 84 1.93 16.41 -8.20
N GLU A 85 2.01 16.21 -9.50
CA GLU A 85 2.67 17.14 -10.41
C GLU A 85 1.71 18.23 -10.86
#